data_a87b502a6e9c6e2c1712d3e9374d3695
#
_entry.id   a87b502a6e9c6e2c1712d3e9374d3695
#
_cell.length_a   1.000
_cell.length_b   1.000
_cell.length_c   1.000
_cell.angle_alpha   90.00
_cell.angle_beta   90.00
_cell.angle_gamma   90.00
#
_symmetry.space_group_name_H-M   'P 1'
#
loop_
_entity.id
_entity.type
_entity.pdbx_description
1 polymer ?
#
loop_
_entity_poly.entity_id
_entity_poly.type
_entity_poly.pdbx_seq_one_letter_code
_entity_poly.pdbx_strand_id
1 'polypeptide(L)' 'MTTFQVQDCKNGPGKSPWVKINAQSAQEAAETVCGVKLRDRGKPGELRARVVRDGDIARKEVAFYADAM' A
#
# COMPACT_ATOMS: atom_id res chain seq x y z
N MET A 1 11.21 4.06 13.16
CA MET A 1 10.24 3.98 12.06
C MET A 1 10.91 3.46 10.80
N THR A 2 10.15 2.82 9.94
CA THR A 2 10.66 2.24 8.71
C THR A 2 10.14 3.03 7.52
N THR A 3 10.98 3.20 6.51
CA THR A 3 10.55 3.84 5.27
C THR A 3 9.94 2.81 4.35
N PHE A 4 8.74 3.11 3.84
CA PHE A 4 8.03 2.27 2.89
C PHE A 4 7.78 3.04 1.61
N GLN A 5 7.63 2.31 0.51
CA GLN A 5 7.14 2.87 -0.74
C GLN A 5 5.74 2.34 -0.96
N VAL A 6 4.78 3.24 -1.17
CA VAL A 6 3.37 2.90 -1.31
C VAL A 6 2.87 3.36 -2.67
N GLN A 7 2.17 2.49 -3.37
CA GLN A 7 1.48 2.84 -4.60
C GLN A 7 -0.03 2.76 -4.35
N ASP A 8 -0.70 3.89 -4.55
CA ASP A 8 -2.16 3.94 -4.45
C ASP A 8 -2.75 3.32 -5.71
N CYS A 9 -3.59 2.31 -5.53
CA CYS A 9 -4.22 1.58 -6.63
C CYS A 9 -5.64 2.03 -6.91
N LYS A 10 -6.01 3.23 -6.46
CA LYS A 10 -7.36 3.75 -6.65
C LYS A 10 -7.79 3.77 -8.12
N ASN A 11 -6.86 4.14 -9.00
CA ASN A 11 -7.13 4.21 -10.44
C ASN A 11 -6.60 2.99 -11.19
N GLY A 12 -6.36 1.89 -10.47
CA GLY A 12 -5.83 0.67 -11.03
C GLY A 12 -4.36 0.45 -10.71
N PRO A 13 -3.91 -0.81 -10.70
CA PRO A 13 -2.51 -1.13 -10.42
C PRO A 13 -1.59 -0.47 -11.45
N GLY A 14 -0.49 0.10 -10.97
CA GLY A 14 0.53 0.69 -11.83
C GLY A 14 0.20 2.06 -12.38
N LYS A 15 -0.94 2.66 -12.00
CA LYS A 15 -1.37 3.96 -12.54
C LYS A 15 -0.81 5.15 -11.77
N SER A 16 -0.45 4.96 -10.50
CA SER A 16 0.04 6.05 -9.66
C SER A 16 1.51 5.86 -9.34
N PRO A 17 2.26 6.94 -9.08
CA PRO A 17 3.66 6.82 -8.69
C PRO A 17 3.80 6.23 -7.29
N TRP A 18 4.97 5.64 -7.02
CA TRP A 18 5.30 5.17 -5.68
C TRP A 18 5.65 6.36 -4.80
N VAL A 19 5.11 6.37 -3.58
CA VAL A 19 5.34 7.44 -2.60
C VAL A 19 6.12 6.87 -1.43
N LYS A 20 7.23 7.52 -1.07
CA LYS A 20 8.01 7.12 0.12
C LYS A 20 7.40 7.75 1.35
N ILE A 21 7.25 6.94 2.40
CA ILE A 21 6.70 7.41 3.66
C ILE A 21 7.30 6.62 4.82
N ASN A 22 7.53 7.30 5.94
CA ASN A 22 7.96 6.67 7.17
C ASN A 22 6.75 6.27 7.99
N ALA A 23 6.74 5.02 8.46
CA ALA A 23 5.64 4.50 9.25
C ALA A 23 6.11 3.36 10.13
N GLN A 24 5.28 2.97 11.09
CA GLN A 24 5.60 1.87 11.98
C GLN A 24 5.34 0.51 11.35
N SER A 25 4.45 0.47 10.36
CA SER A 25 4.11 -0.76 9.66
C SER A 25 3.69 -0.45 8.23
N ALA A 26 3.70 -1.48 7.39
CA ALA A 26 3.26 -1.35 6.01
C ALA A 26 1.80 -0.91 5.92
N GLN A 27 0.95 -1.44 6.80
CA GLN A 27 -0.45 -1.06 6.84
C GLN A 27 -0.63 0.41 7.18
N GLU A 28 0.10 0.91 8.18
CA GLU A 28 0.04 2.32 8.53
C GLU A 28 0.50 3.19 7.36
N ALA A 29 1.57 2.79 6.69
CA ALA A 29 2.06 3.53 5.53
C ALA A 29 1.00 3.61 4.44
N ALA A 30 0.36 2.49 4.12
CA ALA A 30 -0.68 2.44 3.10
C ALA A 30 -1.88 3.28 3.49
N GLU A 31 -2.33 3.20 4.73
CA GLU A 31 -3.47 3.97 5.21
C GLU A 31 -3.21 5.46 5.18
N THR A 32 -1.98 5.87 5.49
CA THR A 32 -1.60 7.28 5.45
C THR A 32 -1.63 7.82 4.04
N VAL A 33 -1.11 7.08 3.09
CA VAL A 33 -1.08 7.52 1.68
C VAL A 33 -2.47 7.54 1.08
N CYS A 34 -3.27 6.50 1.35
CA CYS A 34 -4.59 6.38 0.75
C CYS A 34 -5.68 7.15 1.50
N GLY A 35 -5.45 7.48 2.77
CA GLY A 35 -6.42 8.22 3.57
C GLY A 35 -7.64 7.43 3.99
N VAL A 36 -7.60 6.11 3.92
CA VAL A 36 -8.70 5.23 4.31
C VAL A 36 -8.14 4.04 5.08
N LYS A 37 -8.98 3.39 5.87
CA LYS A 37 -8.58 2.17 6.57
C LYS A 37 -8.47 1.02 5.59
N LEU A 38 -7.42 0.22 5.74
CA LEU A 38 -7.13 -0.88 4.83
C LEU A 38 -6.99 -2.19 5.60
N ARG A 39 -7.17 -3.30 4.87
CA ARG A 39 -7.03 -4.65 5.41
C ARG A 39 -5.93 -5.38 4.63
N ASP A 40 -5.31 -6.35 5.28
CA ASP A 40 -4.25 -7.15 4.67
C ASP A 40 -4.78 -8.29 3.81
N ARG A 41 -6.10 -8.42 3.69
CA ARG A 41 -6.74 -9.44 2.85
C ARG A 41 -8.04 -8.90 2.29
N GLY A 42 -8.42 -9.43 1.13
CA GLY A 42 -9.63 -9.00 0.43
C GLY A 42 -9.69 -9.62 -0.95
N LYS A 43 -10.68 -9.23 -1.71
CA LYS A 43 -10.86 -9.71 -3.09
C LYS A 43 -10.02 -8.87 -4.06
N PRO A 44 -9.64 -9.43 -5.22
CA PRO A 44 -8.84 -8.67 -6.20
C PRO A 44 -9.47 -7.32 -6.58
N GLY A 45 -10.78 -7.23 -6.68
CA GLY A 45 -11.45 -5.97 -7.01
C GLY A 45 -11.44 -4.94 -5.90
N GLU A 46 -10.99 -5.31 -4.71
CA GLU A 46 -10.89 -4.41 -3.56
C GLU A 46 -9.47 -3.88 -3.35
N LEU A 47 -8.53 -4.27 -4.21
CA LEU A 47 -7.13 -3.84 -4.08
C LEU A 47 -7.04 -2.32 -4.08
N ARG A 48 -6.40 -1.77 -3.05
CA ARG A 48 -6.32 -0.33 -2.86
C ARG A 48 -4.90 0.19 -2.83
N ALA A 49 -3.95 -0.58 -2.31
CA ALA A 49 -2.57 -0.14 -2.18
C ALA A 49 -1.60 -1.31 -2.29
N ARG A 50 -0.41 -1.01 -2.79
CA ARG A 50 0.71 -1.95 -2.80
C ARG A 50 1.84 -1.28 -2.04
N VAL A 51 2.51 -2.03 -1.18
CA VAL A 51 3.57 -1.49 -0.32
C VAL A 51 4.82 -2.33 -0.47
N VAL A 52 5.96 -1.65 -0.60
CA VAL A 52 7.28 -2.27 -0.60
C VAL A 52 8.11 -1.57 0.45
N ARG A 53 8.86 -2.32 1.25
CA ARG A 53 9.79 -1.74 2.21
C ARG A 53 10.96 -1.13 1.46
N ASP A 54 11.26 0.13 1.73
CA ASP A 54 12.37 0.81 1.08
C ASP A 54 13.69 0.15 1.47
N GLY A 55 14.52 -0.14 0.48
CA GLY A 55 15.79 -0.82 0.72
C GLY A 55 15.70 -2.34 0.78
N ASP A 56 14.51 -2.92 0.65
CA ASP A 56 14.34 -4.36 0.63
C ASP A 56 14.82 -4.91 -0.72
N ILE A 57 15.88 -5.69 -0.69
CA ILE A 57 16.48 -6.27 -1.90
C ILE A 57 15.50 -7.22 -2.59
N ALA A 58 14.74 -7.97 -1.80
CA ALA A 58 13.77 -8.93 -2.34
C ALA A 58 12.54 -8.24 -2.92
N ARG A 59 12.29 -6.98 -2.55
CA ARG A 59 11.16 -6.17 -3.01
C ARG A 59 9.83 -6.90 -2.88
N LYS A 60 9.61 -7.52 -1.73
CA LYS A 60 8.35 -8.19 -1.46
C LYS A 60 7.22 -7.15 -1.37
N GLU A 61 6.25 -7.29 -2.23
CA GLU A 61 5.11 -6.42 -2.22
C GLU A 61 4.03 -6.98 -1.30
N VAL A 62 3.45 -6.09 -0.50
CA VAL A 62 2.30 -6.43 0.35
C VAL A 62 1.11 -5.65 -0.21
N ALA A 63 0.02 -6.35 -0.47
CA ALA A 63 -1.19 -5.73 -0.97
C ALA A 63 -2.14 -5.44 0.18
N PHE A 64 -2.80 -4.29 0.12
CA PHE A 64 -3.82 -3.90 1.08
C PHE A 64 -5.12 -3.59 0.34
N TYR A 65 -6.23 -3.87 1.00
CA TYR A 65 -7.56 -3.86 0.39
C TYR A 65 -8.48 -2.96 1.20
N ALA A 66 -9.36 -2.27 0.50
CA ALA A 66 -10.41 -1.45 1.11
C ALA A 66 -11.77 -2.08 0.81
N ASP A 67 -12.74 -1.76 1.67
CA ASP A 67 -14.10 -2.22 1.41
C ASP A 67 -14.61 -1.61 0.11
N ALA A 68 -15.12 -2.47 -0.77
CA ALA A 68 -15.78 -2.03 -1.98
C ALA A 68 -17.21 -1.62 -1.62
N MET A 69 -17.54 -0.40 -1.89
CA MET A 69 -18.89 0.07 -1.64
C MET A 69 -19.60 0.31 -2.93
#